data_49a5e47130a603ba5382aaaf21671c15
#
_entry.id   49a5e47130a603ba5382aaaf21671c15
#
_cell.length_a   1.000
_cell.length_b   1.000
_cell.length_c   1.000
_cell.angle_alpha   90.00
_cell.angle_beta   90.00
_cell.angle_gamma   90.00
#
_symmetry.space_group_name_H-M   'P 1'
#
loop_
_entity.id
_entity.type
_entity.pdbx_description
1 polymer ?
#
loop_
_entity_poly.entity_id
_entity_poly.type
_entity_poly.pdbx_seq_one_letter_code
_entity_poly.pdbx_strand_id
1 'polypeptide(L)'
;MILFVLGPQRSGTSAITRVLSLCGGTLPAGMLGADTNNPLGYWEPRAAITLNESILRRHGSNWYDPSLRLLEGDAFRPVEKADHIARIAAYLATLPVAPLVVIKEPRITTLSGLWFEAARLAGFDVATVIAVRQPQEAVKSIAKSWHVSPALASAIWLKYNLLAEQYTRGVTRVFVEYANLLDDWRREVKRISVTLPNELSTGEEQAVEDFLRPDLRRQRHTGPVADLFGTDWVSAVYEAFRAAAVDEPVDAPTLERVFESYRACERDFRMAFQDFHGLSNSMLFRVFPPVIAGPVMEILAMAHRRRGTWA
;
A
#
# COMPACT_ATOMS: atom_id res chain seq x y z
N MET A 1 23.02 0.75 -5.15
CA MET A 1 21.64 0.72 -5.67
C MET A 1 20.66 0.29 -4.58
N ILE A 2 19.44 0.85 -4.57
CA ILE A 2 18.34 0.36 -3.71
C ILE A 2 17.28 -0.28 -4.60
N LEU A 3 16.85 -1.50 -4.24
CA LEU A 3 15.72 -2.20 -4.82
C LEU A 3 14.55 -2.17 -3.82
N PHE A 4 13.52 -1.40 -4.13
CA PHE A 4 12.30 -1.37 -3.33
C PHE A 4 11.34 -2.47 -3.76
N VAL A 5 10.84 -3.26 -2.79
CA VAL A 5 9.75 -4.22 -3.03
C VAL A 5 8.43 -3.55 -2.62
N LEU A 6 7.63 -3.22 -3.61
CA LEU A 6 6.39 -2.45 -3.49
C LEU A 6 5.15 -3.33 -3.68
N GLY A 7 4.01 -2.79 -3.31
CA GLY A 7 2.71 -3.42 -3.47
C GLY A 7 1.94 -3.57 -2.17
N PRO A 8 0.71 -4.08 -2.24
CA PRO A 8 -0.14 -4.25 -1.06
C PRO A 8 0.42 -5.32 -0.12
N GLN A 9 0.14 -5.14 1.16
CA GLN A 9 0.39 -6.18 2.14
C GLN A 9 -0.31 -7.48 1.72
N ARG A 10 0.22 -8.61 2.15
CA ARG A 10 -0.30 -9.96 1.85
C ARG A 10 -0.21 -10.36 0.36
N SER A 11 0.56 -9.62 -0.44
CA SER A 11 0.79 -9.94 -1.87
C SER A 11 2.08 -10.69 -2.16
N GLY A 12 2.72 -11.27 -1.13
CA GLY A 12 3.95 -12.03 -1.30
C GLY A 12 5.22 -11.18 -1.19
N THR A 13 5.11 -9.90 -0.84
CA THR A 13 6.26 -8.99 -0.70
C THR A 13 7.34 -9.53 0.23
N SER A 14 6.97 -10.19 1.35
CA SER A 14 7.94 -10.83 2.27
C SER A 14 8.68 -11.99 1.61
N ALA A 15 7.99 -12.80 0.81
CA ALA A 15 8.61 -13.92 0.09
C ALA A 15 9.60 -13.41 -0.96
N ILE A 16 9.20 -12.44 -1.78
CA ILE A 16 10.07 -11.79 -2.77
C ILE A 16 11.32 -11.24 -2.07
N THR A 17 11.15 -10.48 -0.98
CA THR A 17 12.27 -9.86 -0.24
C THR A 17 13.25 -10.91 0.28
N ARG A 18 12.74 -12.00 0.86
CA ARG A 18 13.60 -13.06 1.39
C ARG A 18 14.34 -13.80 0.28
N VAL A 19 13.67 -14.16 -0.81
CA VAL A 19 14.32 -14.78 -1.98
C VAL A 19 15.43 -13.88 -2.52
N LEU A 20 15.15 -12.59 -2.72
CA LEU A 20 16.16 -11.63 -3.16
C LEU A 20 17.34 -11.55 -2.20
N SER A 21 17.09 -11.64 -0.89
CA SER A 21 18.19 -11.62 0.09
C SER A 21 19.03 -12.89 0.07
N LEU A 22 18.43 -14.04 -0.18
CA LEU A 22 19.15 -15.31 -0.35
C LEU A 22 19.92 -15.37 -1.67
N CYS A 23 19.50 -14.58 -2.66
CA CYS A 23 20.17 -14.44 -3.95
C CYS A 23 21.18 -13.28 -4.01
N GLY A 24 21.67 -12.79 -2.87
CA GLY A 24 22.75 -11.80 -2.81
C GLY A 24 22.33 -10.37 -2.54
N GLY A 25 21.03 -10.08 -2.45
CA GLY A 25 20.54 -8.77 -2.02
C GLY A 25 20.76 -8.55 -0.52
N THR A 26 21.37 -7.44 -0.14
CA THR A 26 21.64 -7.11 1.26
C THR A 26 20.42 -6.48 1.91
N LEU A 27 20.05 -6.93 3.11
CA LEU A 27 18.96 -6.35 3.89
C LEU A 27 19.47 -5.31 4.88
N PRO A 28 18.70 -4.25 5.18
CA PRO A 28 18.97 -3.35 6.28
C PRO A 28 19.02 -4.08 7.62
N ALA A 29 19.69 -3.50 8.61
CA ALA A 29 19.69 -4.01 9.96
C ALA A 29 18.34 -3.79 10.68
N GLY A 30 18.08 -4.53 11.76
CA GLY A 30 16.92 -4.32 12.63
C GLY A 30 15.58 -4.67 12.00
N MET A 31 15.52 -5.80 11.31
CA MET A 31 14.29 -6.30 10.67
C MET A 31 13.20 -6.66 11.68
N LEU A 32 11.94 -6.49 11.27
CA LEU A 32 10.77 -7.00 12.00
C LEU A 32 10.74 -8.52 11.91
N GLY A 33 10.66 -9.16 13.08
CA GLY A 33 10.64 -10.62 13.20
C GLY A 33 9.34 -11.27 12.74
N ALA A 34 9.25 -12.56 12.97
CA ALA A 34 8.07 -13.37 12.69
C ALA A 34 7.01 -13.23 13.81
N ASP A 35 5.75 -13.43 13.46
CA ASP A 35 4.63 -13.60 14.38
C ASP A 35 3.64 -14.67 13.88
N THR A 36 2.53 -14.83 14.57
CA THR A 36 1.48 -15.81 14.22
C THR A 36 0.84 -15.55 12.85
N ASN A 37 0.81 -14.29 12.39
CA ASN A 37 0.26 -13.91 11.09
C ASN A 37 1.26 -14.11 9.95
N ASN A 38 2.56 -13.98 10.25
CA ASN A 38 3.64 -14.20 9.32
C ASN A 38 4.81 -14.95 9.97
N PRO A 39 4.70 -16.29 10.12
CA PRO A 39 5.65 -17.11 10.87
C PRO A 39 7.04 -17.19 10.22
N LEU A 40 7.20 -16.79 8.97
CA LEU A 40 8.49 -16.74 8.26
C LEU A 40 9.13 -15.35 8.26
N GLY A 41 8.55 -14.39 9.00
CA GLY A 41 9.06 -13.03 9.14
C GLY A 41 8.51 -12.06 8.09
N TYR A 42 8.47 -10.81 8.51
CA TYR A 42 7.99 -9.72 7.66
C TYR A 42 9.07 -9.17 6.72
N TRP A 43 10.32 -9.26 7.11
CA TRP A 43 11.45 -8.71 6.35
C TRP A 43 11.32 -7.21 6.09
N GLU A 44 10.88 -6.47 7.11
CA GLU A 44 10.67 -5.03 7.10
C GLU A 44 11.63 -4.37 8.10
N PRO A 45 12.40 -3.33 7.71
CA PRO A 45 13.22 -2.60 8.65
C PRO A 45 12.35 -1.83 9.65
N ARG A 46 12.50 -2.08 10.95
CA ARG A 46 11.72 -1.41 12.00
C ARG A 46 11.87 0.12 11.99
N ALA A 47 13.07 0.60 11.63
CA ALA A 47 13.31 2.04 11.49
C ALA A 47 12.46 2.64 10.34
N ALA A 48 12.35 1.96 9.20
CA ALA A 48 11.50 2.40 8.10
C ALA A 48 10.01 2.38 8.50
N ILE A 49 9.56 1.35 9.23
CA ILE A 49 8.18 1.29 9.75
C ILE A 49 7.89 2.52 10.62
N THR A 50 8.75 2.79 11.62
CA THR A 50 8.56 3.92 12.54
C THR A 50 8.55 5.26 11.82
N LEU A 51 9.46 5.42 10.83
CA LEU A 51 9.55 6.63 10.03
C LEU A 51 8.28 6.84 9.21
N ASN A 52 7.83 5.82 8.47
CA ASN A 52 6.63 5.88 7.65
C ASN A 52 5.35 6.11 8.48
N GLU A 53 5.20 5.42 9.61
CA GLU A 53 4.09 5.65 10.54
C GLU A 53 4.07 7.10 11.04
N SER A 54 5.24 7.66 11.37
CA SER A 54 5.33 9.05 11.84
C SER A 54 4.89 10.04 10.77
N ILE A 55 5.24 9.79 9.50
CA ILE A 55 4.85 10.63 8.36
C ILE A 55 3.34 10.50 8.14
N LEU A 56 2.83 9.27 7.99
CA LEU A 56 1.41 9.04 7.73
C LEU A 56 0.52 9.67 8.79
N ARG A 57 0.81 9.44 10.08
CA ARG A 57 0.04 10.00 11.20
C ARG A 57 0.03 11.52 11.22
N ARG A 58 1.14 12.16 10.91
CA ARG A 58 1.23 13.63 10.82
C ARG A 58 0.27 14.20 9.78
N HIS A 59 0.01 13.45 8.71
CA HIS A 59 -0.89 13.81 7.63
C HIS A 59 -2.27 13.15 7.71
N GLY A 60 -2.68 12.71 8.90
CA GLY A 60 -4.01 12.16 9.16
C GLY A 60 -4.30 10.86 8.42
N SER A 61 -3.26 10.10 8.09
CA SER A 61 -3.32 8.83 7.37
C SER A 61 -2.70 7.68 8.18
N ASN A 62 -2.83 6.49 7.69
CA ASN A 62 -2.22 5.27 8.24
C ASN A 62 -2.10 4.21 7.12
N TRP A 63 -1.55 3.06 7.45
CA TRP A 63 -1.28 1.99 6.49
C TRP A 63 -2.54 1.28 5.93
N TYR A 64 -3.71 1.43 6.53
CA TYR A 64 -4.99 0.91 6.05
C TYR A 64 -5.95 2.01 5.54
N ASP A 65 -5.47 3.26 5.42
CA ASP A 65 -6.22 4.35 4.80
C ASP A 65 -6.37 4.07 3.28
N PRO A 66 -7.58 3.87 2.74
CA PRO A 66 -7.78 3.62 1.32
C PRO A 66 -7.71 4.88 0.46
N SER A 67 -7.67 6.07 1.08
CA SER A 67 -7.73 7.33 0.35
C SER A 67 -6.43 7.67 -0.39
N LEU A 68 -6.54 8.47 -1.42
CA LEU A 68 -5.41 9.03 -2.17
C LEU A 68 -5.03 10.45 -1.69
N ARG A 69 -5.43 10.85 -0.47
CA ARG A 69 -5.21 12.20 0.06
C ARG A 69 -3.76 12.68 0.01
N LEU A 70 -2.80 11.78 0.10
CA LEU A 70 -1.38 12.14 0.07
C LEU A 70 -0.87 12.48 -1.34
N LEU A 71 -1.69 12.30 -2.39
CA LEU A 71 -1.41 12.76 -3.75
C LEU A 71 -1.95 14.17 -4.03
N GLU A 72 -2.72 14.76 -3.14
CA GLU A 72 -3.22 16.12 -3.31
C GLU A 72 -2.06 17.11 -3.24
N GLY A 73 -2.11 18.18 -4.05
CA GLY A 73 -1.00 19.11 -4.21
C GLY A 73 -0.59 19.84 -2.92
N ASP A 74 -1.49 19.90 -1.96
CA ASP A 74 -1.31 20.52 -0.63
C ASP A 74 -1.10 19.49 0.51
N ALA A 75 -1.05 18.21 0.19
CA ALA A 75 -0.86 17.15 1.19
C ALA A 75 0.42 17.31 2.02
N PHE A 76 1.47 17.83 1.40
CA PHE A 76 2.73 18.14 2.07
C PHE A 76 3.11 19.59 1.80
N ARG A 77 3.17 20.42 2.84
CA ARG A 77 3.77 21.75 2.74
C ARG A 77 5.26 21.60 2.35
N PRO A 78 5.83 22.52 1.53
CA PRO A 78 7.22 22.39 1.05
C PRO A 78 8.24 22.12 2.16
N VAL A 79 8.14 22.81 3.30
CA VAL A 79 9.04 22.63 4.45
C VAL A 79 8.87 21.23 5.08
N GLU A 80 7.65 20.73 5.19
CA GLU A 80 7.37 19.41 5.73
C GLU A 80 7.86 18.31 4.79
N LYS A 81 7.65 18.48 3.48
CA LYS A 81 8.17 17.58 2.47
C LYS A 81 9.69 17.46 2.57
N ALA A 82 10.38 18.60 2.65
CA ALA A 82 11.83 18.64 2.79
C ALA A 82 12.31 17.95 4.09
N ASP A 83 11.63 18.17 5.23
CA ASP A 83 11.92 17.48 6.49
C ASP A 83 11.77 15.96 6.36
N HIS A 84 10.68 15.49 5.76
CA HIS A 84 10.46 14.07 5.55
C HIS A 84 11.53 13.45 4.66
N ILE A 85 11.90 14.10 3.56
CA ILE A 85 12.97 13.66 2.67
C ILE A 85 14.30 13.61 3.41
N ALA A 86 14.64 14.63 4.19
CA ALA A 86 15.87 14.67 4.98
C ALA A 86 15.94 13.53 6.00
N ARG A 87 14.85 13.23 6.69
CA ARG A 87 14.76 12.12 7.64
C ARG A 87 14.89 10.76 6.96
N ILE A 88 14.29 10.58 5.79
CA ILE A 88 14.44 9.36 4.99
C ILE A 88 15.90 9.24 4.51
N ALA A 89 16.50 10.31 4.00
CA ALA A 89 17.90 10.31 3.56
C ALA A 89 18.86 9.99 4.71
N ALA A 90 18.62 10.53 5.91
CA ALA A 90 19.39 10.19 7.10
C ALA A 90 19.29 8.69 7.46
N TYR A 91 18.11 8.09 7.34
CA TYR A 91 17.96 6.63 7.48
C TYR A 91 18.71 5.89 6.39
N LEU A 92 18.62 6.29 5.13
CA LEU A 92 19.31 5.66 4.01
C LEU A 92 20.83 5.71 4.16
N ALA A 93 21.38 6.76 4.80
CA ALA A 93 22.80 6.85 5.11
C ALA A 93 23.29 5.81 6.15
N THR A 94 22.37 5.16 6.87
CA THR A 94 22.70 4.08 7.83
C THR A 94 22.70 2.69 7.19
N LEU A 95 22.36 2.59 5.90
CA LEU A 95 22.30 1.31 5.21
C LEU A 95 23.69 0.68 5.05
N PRO A 96 23.78 -0.65 5.00
CA PRO A 96 25.05 -1.31 4.75
C PRO A 96 25.61 -0.92 3.36
N VAL A 97 26.93 -0.79 3.28
CA VAL A 97 27.62 -0.58 2.01
C VAL A 97 27.58 -1.89 1.21
N ALA A 98 26.75 -1.92 0.20
CA ALA A 98 26.55 -3.10 -0.66
C ALA A 98 26.16 -2.69 -2.08
N PRO A 99 26.48 -3.53 -3.11
CA PRO A 99 26.07 -3.25 -4.48
C PRO A 99 24.55 -3.13 -4.64
N LEU A 100 23.79 -3.96 -3.93
CA LEU A 100 22.32 -4.02 -3.96
C LEU A 100 21.76 -4.13 -2.53
N VAL A 101 21.01 -3.11 -2.10
CA VAL A 101 20.26 -3.15 -0.85
C VAL A 101 18.77 -3.31 -1.17
N VAL A 102 18.13 -4.32 -0.59
CA VAL A 102 16.69 -4.60 -0.78
C VAL A 102 15.92 -4.03 0.40
N ILE A 103 14.97 -3.16 0.13
CA ILE A 103 14.11 -2.55 1.15
C ILE A 103 12.65 -2.88 0.85
N LYS A 104 11.99 -3.48 1.81
CA LYS A 104 10.56 -3.76 1.76
C LYS A 104 9.89 -3.25 3.04
N GLU A 105 8.96 -2.35 2.85
CA GLU A 105 8.01 -1.91 3.87
C GLU A 105 6.77 -1.38 3.11
N PRO A 106 5.59 -1.98 3.29
CA PRO A 106 4.45 -1.69 2.41
C PRO A 106 4.06 -0.20 2.34
N ARG A 107 4.22 0.56 3.43
CA ARG A 107 3.89 2.01 3.46
C ARG A 107 4.77 2.83 2.53
N ILE A 108 5.96 2.33 2.17
CA ILE A 108 6.81 2.95 1.16
C ILE A 108 6.05 3.10 -0.16
N THR A 109 5.19 2.15 -0.52
CA THR A 109 4.35 2.27 -1.71
C THR A 109 3.51 3.55 -1.71
N THR A 110 2.94 3.92 -0.57
CA THR A 110 2.16 5.17 -0.41
C THR A 110 3.05 6.41 -0.38
N LEU A 111 4.28 6.28 0.07
CA LEU A 111 5.25 7.37 0.26
C LEU A 111 6.38 7.32 -0.77
N SER A 112 6.23 6.57 -1.88
CA SER A 112 7.30 6.31 -2.86
C SER A 112 7.93 7.59 -3.40
N GLY A 113 7.14 8.64 -3.62
CA GLY A 113 7.68 9.93 -4.07
C GLY A 113 8.74 10.51 -3.12
N LEU A 114 8.52 10.43 -1.80
CA LEU A 114 9.48 10.89 -0.80
C LEU A 114 10.70 9.97 -0.73
N TRP A 115 10.49 8.65 -0.76
CA TRP A 115 11.56 7.67 -0.68
C TRP A 115 12.48 7.68 -1.90
N PHE A 116 11.92 7.81 -3.10
CA PHE A 116 12.73 7.86 -4.32
C PHE A 116 13.52 9.16 -4.43
N GLU A 117 12.93 10.29 -4.03
CA GLU A 117 13.63 11.57 -3.98
C GLU A 117 14.78 11.52 -2.95
N ALA A 118 14.52 11.01 -1.75
CA ALA A 118 15.54 10.85 -0.71
C ALA A 118 16.67 9.90 -1.14
N ALA A 119 16.35 8.79 -1.81
CA ALA A 119 17.35 7.83 -2.30
C ALA A 119 18.27 8.47 -3.34
N ARG A 120 17.72 9.21 -4.32
CA ARG A 120 18.52 9.92 -5.32
C ARG A 120 19.41 11.00 -4.69
N LEU A 121 18.88 11.76 -3.73
CA LEU A 121 19.67 12.75 -3.00
C LEU A 121 20.78 12.12 -2.16
N ALA A 122 20.58 10.91 -1.67
CA ALA A 122 21.59 10.13 -0.97
C ALA A 122 22.57 9.38 -1.92
N GLY A 123 22.47 9.60 -3.23
CA GLY A 123 23.38 9.02 -4.24
C GLY A 123 23.07 7.58 -4.61
N PHE A 124 21.86 7.08 -4.35
CA PHE A 124 21.45 5.74 -4.75
C PHE A 124 20.68 5.73 -6.07
N ASP A 125 21.03 4.81 -6.94
CA ASP A 125 20.13 4.39 -8.01
C ASP A 125 18.94 3.63 -7.43
N VAL A 126 17.77 3.79 -8.05
CA VAL A 126 16.50 3.21 -7.60
C VAL A 126 15.96 2.25 -8.65
N ALA A 127 15.65 1.04 -8.21
CA ALA A 127 14.85 0.08 -8.95
C ALA A 127 13.73 -0.47 -8.06
N THR A 128 12.72 -1.10 -8.69
CA THR A 128 11.55 -1.60 -7.97
C THR A 128 11.14 -2.98 -8.43
N VAL A 129 10.68 -3.79 -7.47
CA VAL A 129 9.89 -5.00 -7.74
C VAL A 129 8.47 -4.74 -7.25
N ILE A 130 7.49 -4.89 -8.13
CA ILE A 130 6.07 -4.75 -7.82
C ILE A 130 5.49 -6.15 -7.61
N ALA A 131 5.05 -6.42 -6.38
CA ALA A 131 4.44 -7.70 -6.03
C ALA A 131 3.01 -7.78 -6.55
N VAL A 132 2.72 -8.80 -7.33
CA VAL A 132 1.41 -9.09 -7.92
C VAL A 132 0.82 -10.32 -7.22
N ARG A 133 -0.44 -10.25 -6.84
CA ARG A 133 -1.16 -11.40 -6.30
C ARG A 133 -2.63 -11.32 -6.69
N GLN A 134 -3.19 -12.51 -6.94
CA GLN A 134 -4.62 -12.67 -7.21
C GLN A 134 -5.46 -11.96 -6.13
N PRO A 135 -6.36 -11.03 -6.53
CA PRO A 135 -7.02 -10.10 -5.60
C PRO A 135 -7.79 -10.79 -4.47
N GLN A 136 -8.58 -11.83 -4.78
CA GLN A 136 -9.38 -12.54 -3.77
C GLN A 136 -8.52 -13.22 -2.71
N GLU A 137 -7.33 -13.70 -3.09
CA GLU A 137 -6.37 -14.27 -2.13
C GLU A 137 -5.82 -13.19 -1.19
N ALA A 138 -5.40 -12.05 -1.76
CA ALA A 138 -4.86 -10.93 -1.00
C ALA A 138 -5.94 -10.30 -0.10
N VAL A 139 -7.10 -9.96 -0.66
CA VAL A 139 -8.24 -9.37 0.04
C VAL A 139 -8.72 -10.25 1.19
N LYS A 140 -8.90 -11.56 0.95
CA LYS A 140 -9.29 -12.50 2.01
C LYS A 140 -8.24 -12.56 3.12
N SER A 141 -6.95 -12.53 2.76
CA SER A 141 -5.85 -12.52 3.72
C SER A 141 -5.81 -11.23 4.53
N ILE A 142 -6.00 -10.06 3.90
CA ILE A 142 -6.08 -8.74 4.54
C ILE A 142 -7.28 -8.71 5.50
N ALA A 143 -8.47 -9.02 5.01
CA ALA A 143 -9.70 -8.99 5.79
C ALA A 143 -9.60 -9.87 7.04
N LYS A 144 -9.05 -11.08 6.90
CA LYS A 144 -8.83 -12.00 8.03
C LYS A 144 -7.80 -11.48 9.03
N SER A 145 -6.65 -10.98 8.54
CA SER A 145 -5.54 -10.57 9.41
C SER A 145 -5.87 -9.33 10.24
N TRP A 146 -6.71 -8.43 9.71
CA TRP A 146 -7.00 -7.13 10.35
C TRP A 146 -8.44 -6.96 10.79
N HIS A 147 -9.26 -8.00 10.62
CA HIS A 147 -10.69 -7.99 11.00
C HIS A 147 -11.46 -6.83 10.32
N VAL A 148 -11.15 -6.57 9.05
CA VAL A 148 -11.81 -5.53 8.25
C VAL A 148 -12.74 -6.13 7.21
N SER A 149 -13.64 -5.32 6.66
CA SER A 149 -14.54 -5.75 5.60
C SER A 149 -13.77 -6.09 4.31
N PRO A 150 -14.29 -6.99 3.47
CA PRO A 150 -13.73 -7.23 2.13
C PRO A 150 -13.69 -5.97 1.27
N ALA A 151 -14.67 -5.06 1.44
CA ALA A 151 -14.69 -3.79 0.71
C ALA A 151 -13.48 -2.91 1.06
N LEU A 152 -13.20 -2.72 2.36
CA LEU A 152 -12.01 -1.97 2.78
C LEU A 152 -10.71 -2.66 2.34
N ALA A 153 -10.63 -3.99 2.47
CA ALA A 153 -9.47 -4.75 2.03
C ALA A 153 -9.21 -4.61 0.52
N SER A 154 -10.28 -4.57 -0.30
CA SER A 154 -10.18 -4.35 -1.75
C SER A 154 -9.78 -2.92 -2.11
N ALA A 155 -10.30 -1.93 -1.40
CA ALA A 155 -9.90 -0.54 -1.59
C ALA A 155 -8.41 -0.32 -1.25
N ILE A 156 -7.92 -0.94 -0.18
CA ILE A 156 -6.49 -0.96 0.17
C ILE A 156 -5.67 -1.64 -0.93
N TRP A 157 -6.14 -2.82 -1.40
CA TRP A 157 -5.46 -3.54 -2.49
C TRP A 157 -5.36 -2.68 -3.76
N LEU A 158 -6.47 -2.04 -4.17
CA LEU A 158 -6.49 -1.13 -5.32
C LEU A 158 -5.53 0.04 -5.13
N LYS A 159 -5.64 0.78 -4.01
CA LYS A 159 -4.77 1.91 -3.72
C LYS A 159 -3.29 1.57 -3.86
N TYR A 160 -2.84 0.49 -3.19
CA TYR A 160 -1.43 0.14 -3.18
C TYR A 160 -0.91 -0.28 -4.56
N ASN A 161 -1.71 -1.00 -5.36
CA ASN A 161 -1.34 -1.36 -6.72
C ASN A 161 -1.31 -0.14 -7.65
N LEU A 162 -2.33 0.70 -7.59
CA LEU A 162 -2.39 1.93 -8.39
C LEU A 162 -1.22 2.87 -8.06
N LEU A 163 -0.88 3.05 -6.78
CA LEU A 163 0.25 3.86 -6.37
C LEU A 163 1.60 3.24 -6.76
N ALA A 164 1.75 1.92 -6.63
CA ALA A 164 2.96 1.23 -7.08
C ALA A 164 3.20 1.47 -8.57
N GLU A 165 2.15 1.40 -9.38
CA GLU A 165 2.25 1.68 -10.82
C GLU A 165 2.58 3.14 -11.10
N GLN A 166 1.82 4.08 -10.52
CA GLN A 166 2.00 5.52 -10.75
C GLN A 166 3.41 6.00 -10.41
N TYR A 167 3.91 5.66 -9.22
CA TYR A 167 5.21 6.13 -8.77
C TYR A 167 6.39 5.48 -9.48
N THR A 168 6.19 4.33 -10.12
CA THR A 168 7.28 3.61 -10.77
C THR A 168 7.34 3.80 -12.28
N ARG A 169 6.45 4.63 -12.85
CA ARG A 169 6.58 5.09 -14.24
C ARG A 169 7.92 5.82 -14.40
N GLY A 170 8.74 5.41 -15.34
CA GLY A 170 10.08 5.97 -15.52
C GLY A 170 11.14 5.52 -14.51
N VAL A 171 10.85 4.54 -13.66
CA VAL A 171 11.82 3.85 -12.81
C VAL A 171 11.97 2.42 -13.32
N THR A 172 13.20 1.87 -13.27
CA THR A 172 13.44 0.45 -13.56
C THR A 172 12.56 -0.41 -12.66
N ARG A 173 11.67 -1.22 -13.26
CA ARG A 173 10.68 -2.00 -12.52
C ARG A 173 10.46 -3.38 -13.10
N VAL A 174 10.18 -4.36 -12.22
CA VAL A 174 9.78 -5.72 -12.60
C VAL A 174 8.52 -6.08 -11.83
N PHE A 175 7.52 -6.62 -12.52
CA PHE A 175 6.34 -7.17 -11.88
C PHE A 175 6.57 -8.65 -11.58
N VAL A 176 6.30 -9.08 -10.35
CA VAL A 176 6.49 -10.46 -9.90
C VAL A 176 5.19 -10.98 -9.31
N GLU A 177 4.56 -11.93 -9.99
CA GLU A 177 3.39 -12.59 -9.45
C GLU A 177 3.81 -13.65 -8.42
N TYR A 178 3.16 -13.61 -7.26
CA TYR A 178 3.47 -14.53 -6.15
C TYR A 178 3.31 -16.00 -6.54
N ALA A 179 2.34 -16.32 -7.41
CA ALA A 179 2.16 -17.66 -7.93
C ALA A 179 3.37 -18.12 -8.76
N ASN A 180 3.86 -17.26 -9.66
CA ASN A 180 5.02 -17.54 -10.50
C ASN A 180 6.30 -17.74 -9.65
N LEU A 181 6.47 -16.91 -8.61
CA LEU A 181 7.61 -17.08 -7.68
C LEU A 181 7.60 -18.43 -6.97
N LEU A 182 6.42 -18.95 -6.60
CA LEU A 182 6.29 -20.26 -5.96
C LEU A 182 6.43 -21.41 -6.95
N ASP A 183 6.10 -21.19 -8.22
CA ASP A 183 6.17 -22.19 -9.28
C ASP A 183 7.61 -22.33 -9.81
N ASP A 184 8.24 -21.20 -10.11
CA ASP A 184 9.63 -21.16 -10.62
C ASP A 184 10.35 -19.88 -10.15
N TRP A 185 10.86 -19.89 -8.94
CA TRP A 185 11.57 -18.75 -8.36
C TRP A 185 12.86 -18.43 -9.11
N ARG A 186 13.52 -19.41 -9.74
CA ARG A 186 14.75 -19.19 -10.52
C ARG A 186 14.48 -18.32 -11.73
N ARG A 187 13.38 -18.58 -12.43
CA ARG A 187 12.92 -17.75 -13.54
C ARG A 187 12.65 -16.32 -13.07
N GLU A 188 11.95 -16.15 -11.96
CA GLU A 188 11.62 -14.80 -11.46
C GLU A 188 12.87 -14.04 -11.00
N VAL A 189 13.80 -14.69 -10.31
CA VAL A 189 15.09 -14.07 -9.92
C VAL A 189 15.91 -13.71 -11.15
N LYS A 190 15.95 -14.55 -12.19
CA LYS A 190 16.62 -14.25 -13.45
C LYS A 190 16.00 -13.03 -14.14
N ARG A 191 14.67 -12.92 -14.20
CA ARG A 191 13.97 -11.76 -14.78
C ARG A 191 14.36 -10.47 -14.06
N ILE A 192 14.39 -10.50 -12.72
CA ILE A 192 14.82 -9.36 -11.92
C ILE A 192 16.29 -9.04 -12.21
N SER A 193 17.18 -10.04 -12.19
CA SER A 193 18.63 -9.88 -12.40
C SER A 193 18.97 -9.25 -13.76
N VAL A 194 18.30 -9.69 -14.83
CA VAL A 194 18.52 -9.13 -16.18
C VAL A 194 18.13 -7.67 -16.27
N THR A 195 17.17 -7.23 -15.45
CA THR A 195 16.69 -5.85 -15.43
C THR A 195 17.56 -4.92 -14.57
N LEU A 196 18.34 -5.48 -13.65
CA LEU A 196 19.23 -4.75 -12.76
C LEU A 196 20.65 -4.71 -13.30
N PRO A 197 21.46 -3.67 -13.01
CA PRO A 197 22.88 -3.64 -13.35
C PRO A 197 23.72 -4.59 -12.50
N ASN A 198 23.16 -5.17 -11.45
CA ASN A 198 23.86 -6.10 -10.53
C ASN A 198 23.25 -7.49 -10.67
N GLU A 199 24.13 -8.48 -10.89
CA GLU A 199 23.70 -9.88 -10.95
C GLU A 199 23.26 -10.39 -9.58
N LEU A 200 22.09 -11.02 -9.55
CA LEU A 200 21.65 -11.84 -8.44
C LEU A 200 22.21 -13.25 -8.58
N SER A 201 22.77 -13.78 -7.51
CA SER A 201 23.35 -15.13 -7.48
C SER A 201 22.29 -16.14 -7.04
N THR A 202 22.27 -17.31 -7.66
CA THR A 202 21.44 -18.45 -7.22
C THR A 202 22.22 -19.42 -6.33
N GLY A 203 23.35 -19.00 -5.74
CA GLY A 203 24.28 -19.88 -5.03
C GLY A 203 23.70 -20.57 -3.78
N GLU A 204 22.64 -20.03 -3.16
CA GLU A 204 21.98 -20.61 -1.98
C GLU A 204 20.62 -21.26 -2.34
N GLU A 205 20.57 -22.04 -3.42
CA GLU A 205 19.32 -22.64 -3.92
C GLU A 205 18.57 -23.44 -2.85
N GLN A 206 19.25 -24.24 -2.06
CA GLN A 206 18.63 -25.05 -1.01
C GLN A 206 17.94 -24.16 0.03
N ALA A 207 18.56 -23.06 0.42
CA ALA A 207 17.97 -22.11 1.38
C ALA A 207 16.69 -21.44 0.83
N VAL A 208 16.64 -21.17 -0.49
CA VAL A 208 15.44 -20.65 -1.14
C VAL A 208 14.34 -21.72 -1.18
N GLU A 209 14.67 -22.95 -1.54
CA GLU A 209 13.71 -24.07 -1.57
C GLU A 209 13.15 -24.39 -0.18
N ASP A 210 13.98 -24.41 0.84
CA ASP A 210 13.56 -24.60 2.23
C ASP A 210 12.64 -23.49 2.72
N PHE A 211 12.82 -22.27 2.19
CA PHE A 211 12.00 -21.14 2.53
C PHE A 211 10.68 -21.10 1.72
N LEU A 212 10.71 -21.33 0.40
CA LEU A 212 9.54 -21.29 -0.49
C LEU A 212 8.77 -22.61 -0.48
N ARG A 213 8.12 -22.91 0.63
CA ARG A 213 7.31 -24.13 0.72
C ARG A 213 5.91 -23.91 0.12
N PRO A 214 5.33 -24.96 -0.54
CA PRO A 214 4.00 -24.88 -1.16
C PRO A 214 2.86 -24.52 -0.18
N ASP A 215 3.01 -24.83 1.11
CA ASP A 215 2.04 -24.51 2.18
C ASP A 215 1.97 -23.01 2.52
N LEU A 216 2.90 -22.21 2.03
CA LEU A 216 2.87 -20.74 2.18
C LEU A 216 1.68 -20.11 1.45
N ARG A 217 1.21 -20.71 0.37
CA ARG A 217 0.03 -20.24 -0.35
C ARG A 217 -1.24 -20.76 0.32
N ARG A 218 -1.55 -20.23 1.49
CA ARG A 218 -2.71 -20.64 2.32
C ARG A 218 -4.06 -20.26 1.71
N GLN A 219 -4.10 -19.23 0.89
CA GLN A 219 -5.29 -18.81 0.16
C GLN A 219 -5.06 -19.14 -1.32
N ARG A 220 -5.91 -19.97 -1.87
CA ARG A 220 -5.90 -20.30 -3.31
C ARG A 220 -7.25 -19.95 -3.89
N HIS A 221 -7.24 -19.25 -5.02
CA HIS A 221 -8.43 -18.93 -5.76
C HIS A 221 -8.19 -19.21 -7.24
N THR A 222 -9.07 -20.00 -7.85
CA THR A 222 -8.99 -20.39 -9.27
C THR A 222 -10.15 -19.84 -10.11
N GLY A 223 -11.07 -19.12 -9.48
CA GLY A 223 -12.21 -18.49 -10.13
C GLY A 223 -11.90 -17.14 -10.76
N PRO A 224 -12.87 -16.53 -11.45
CA PRO A 224 -12.74 -15.18 -11.97
C PRO A 224 -12.52 -14.17 -10.83
N VAL A 225 -11.91 -13.03 -11.19
CA VAL A 225 -11.78 -11.91 -10.26
C VAL A 225 -13.17 -11.37 -9.94
N ALA A 226 -13.49 -11.26 -8.66
CA ALA A 226 -14.73 -10.60 -8.23
C ALA A 226 -14.47 -9.11 -8.09
N ASP A 227 -15.15 -8.34 -8.90
CA ASP A 227 -15.14 -6.89 -8.80
C ASP A 227 -16.07 -6.40 -7.68
N LEU A 228 -15.68 -5.32 -7.05
CA LEU A 228 -16.43 -4.64 -6.01
C LEU A 228 -16.82 -3.24 -6.50
N PHE A 229 -17.74 -2.60 -5.78
CA PHE A 229 -18.20 -1.25 -6.07
C PHE A 229 -18.97 -1.10 -7.41
N GLY A 230 -19.41 -2.20 -8.01
CA GLY A 230 -20.08 -2.18 -9.32
C GLY A 230 -19.18 -1.75 -10.48
N THR A 231 -17.86 -1.96 -10.35
CA THR A 231 -16.84 -1.53 -11.31
C THR A 231 -15.95 -2.69 -11.71
N ASP A 232 -15.19 -2.53 -12.81
CA ASP A 232 -14.16 -3.47 -13.28
C ASP A 232 -12.76 -3.19 -12.71
N TRP A 233 -12.63 -2.35 -11.71
CA TRP A 233 -11.34 -1.83 -11.28
C TRP A 233 -10.37 -2.90 -10.78
N VAL A 234 -10.86 -3.85 -10.01
CA VAL A 234 -10.03 -4.91 -9.42
C VAL A 234 -9.54 -5.87 -10.49
N SER A 235 -10.45 -6.32 -11.39
CA SER A 235 -10.10 -7.21 -12.49
C SER A 235 -9.16 -6.53 -13.48
N ALA A 236 -9.44 -5.30 -13.90
CA ALA A 236 -8.63 -4.56 -14.86
C ALA A 236 -7.20 -4.33 -14.36
N VAL A 237 -7.03 -3.91 -13.09
CA VAL A 237 -5.68 -3.73 -12.50
C VAL A 237 -4.94 -5.06 -12.40
N TYR A 238 -5.63 -6.12 -11.96
CA TYR A 238 -4.98 -7.43 -11.83
C TYR A 238 -4.55 -8.00 -13.18
N GLU A 239 -5.40 -7.94 -14.21
CA GLU A 239 -5.06 -8.45 -15.54
C GLU A 239 -3.89 -7.69 -16.18
N ALA A 240 -3.85 -6.35 -16.03
CA ALA A 240 -2.73 -5.54 -16.50
C ALA A 240 -1.41 -5.91 -15.78
N PHE A 241 -1.47 -6.15 -14.46
CA PHE A 241 -0.28 -6.53 -13.69
C PHE A 241 0.15 -7.97 -13.96
N ARG A 242 -0.80 -8.88 -14.18
CA ARG A 242 -0.54 -10.27 -14.52
C ARG A 242 0.16 -10.38 -15.88
N ALA A 243 -0.28 -9.61 -16.87
CA ALA A 243 0.38 -9.50 -18.17
C ALA A 243 1.83 -8.99 -18.02
N ALA A 244 2.03 -7.93 -17.24
CA ALA A 244 3.36 -7.40 -16.94
C ALA A 244 4.25 -8.38 -16.17
N ALA A 245 3.68 -9.28 -15.36
CA ALA A 245 4.43 -10.31 -14.64
C ALA A 245 4.91 -11.47 -15.54
N VAL A 246 4.54 -11.48 -16.81
CA VAL A 246 5.06 -12.38 -17.84
C VAL A 246 5.74 -11.61 -18.98
N ASP A 247 6.20 -10.40 -18.69
CA ASP A 247 6.92 -9.49 -19.58
C ASP A 247 6.10 -8.99 -20.80
N GLU A 248 4.77 -9.07 -20.72
CA GLU A 248 3.91 -8.39 -21.67
C GLU A 248 3.86 -6.88 -21.39
N PRO A 249 3.59 -6.03 -22.38
CA PRO A 249 3.45 -4.60 -22.19
C PRO A 249 2.38 -4.24 -21.15
N VAL A 250 2.69 -3.32 -20.26
CA VAL A 250 1.73 -2.81 -19.28
C VAL A 250 0.61 -2.04 -19.99
N ASP A 251 -0.64 -2.40 -19.74
CA ASP A 251 -1.81 -1.65 -20.24
C ASP A 251 -1.97 -0.33 -19.46
N ALA A 252 -1.12 0.64 -19.78
CA ALA A 252 -1.11 1.95 -19.13
C ALA A 252 -2.43 2.72 -19.30
N PRO A 253 -3.12 2.71 -20.46
CA PRO A 253 -4.41 3.37 -20.61
C PRO A 253 -5.49 2.85 -19.65
N THR A 254 -5.59 1.54 -19.51
CA THR A 254 -6.54 0.92 -18.56
C THR A 254 -6.20 1.28 -17.12
N LEU A 255 -4.93 1.24 -16.73
CA LEU A 255 -4.49 1.59 -15.38
C LEU A 255 -4.74 3.09 -15.07
N GLU A 256 -4.51 3.98 -16.05
CA GLU A 256 -4.81 5.40 -15.90
C GLU A 256 -6.31 5.65 -15.72
N ARG A 257 -7.14 5.03 -16.58
CA ARG A 257 -8.61 5.10 -16.44
C ARG A 257 -9.07 4.68 -15.05
N VAL A 258 -8.58 3.56 -14.55
CA VAL A 258 -8.96 3.06 -13.22
C VAL A 258 -8.45 4.00 -12.13
N PHE A 259 -7.22 4.50 -12.23
CA PHE A 259 -6.63 5.42 -11.26
C PHE A 259 -7.46 6.71 -11.14
N GLU A 260 -7.78 7.37 -12.26
CA GLU A 260 -8.55 8.61 -12.25
C GLU A 260 -10.00 8.38 -11.78
N SER A 261 -10.62 7.26 -12.17
CA SER A 261 -11.96 6.91 -11.71
C SER A 261 -11.99 6.65 -10.19
N TYR A 262 -11.00 5.91 -9.67
CA TYR A 262 -10.86 5.66 -8.24
C TYR A 262 -10.61 6.95 -7.47
N ARG A 263 -9.72 7.81 -7.98
CA ARG A 263 -9.36 9.10 -7.39
C ARG A 263 -10.58 10.03 -7.28
N ALA A 264 -11.38 10.14 -8.32
CA ALA A 264 -12.58 10.97 -8.32
C ALA A 264 -13.60 10.44 -7.30
N CYS A 265 -13.92 9.15 -7.36
CA CYS A 265 -14.88 8.51 -6.46
C CYS A 265 -14.45 8.59 -4.98
N GLU A 266 -13.17 8.31 -4.68
CA GLU A 266 -12.61 8.37 -3.33
C GLU A 266 -12.66 9.78 -2.76
N ARG A 267 -12.29 10.77 -3.56
CA ARG A 267 -12.27 12.18 -3.15
C ARG A 267 -13.65 12.67 -2.74
N ASP A 268 -14.64 12.45 -3.59
CA ASP A 268 -16.01 12.90 -3.34
C ASP A 268 -16.60 12.23 -2.09
N PHE A 269 -16.41 10.91 -1.96
CA PHE A 269 -16.87 10.16 -0.79
C PHE A 269 -16.16 10.61 0.49
N ARG A 270 -14.86 10.84 0.44
CA ARG A 270 -14.07 11.31 1.58
C ARG A 270 -14.52 12.70 2.04
N MET A 271 -14.77 13.62 1.10
CA MET A 271 -15.28 14.95 1.43
C MET A 271 -16.65 14.86 2.14
N ALA A 272 -17.59 14.12 1.58
CA ALA A 272 -18.90 13.91 2.19
C ALA A 272 -18.80 13.27 3.58
N PHE A 273 -17.88 12.33 3.78
CA PHE A 273 -17.67 11.67 5.05
C PHE A 273 -17.02 12.59 6.09
N GLN A 274 -16.10 13.45 5.67
CA GLN A 274 -15.49 14.47 6.53
C GLN A 274 -16.53 15.52 6.96
N ASP A 275 -17.38 15.97 6.05
CA ASP A 275 -18.47 16.90 6.35
C ASP A 275 -19.45 16.27 7.35
N PHE A 276 -19.84 15.02 7.14
CA PHE A 276 -20.68 14.28 8.08
C PHE A 276 -20.05 14.20 9.48
N HIS A 277 -18.75 13.86 9.56
CA HIS A 277 -18.05 13.84 10.84
C HIS A 277 -17.91 15.23 11.47
N GLY A 278 -17.69 16.25 10.68
CA GLY A 278 -17.68 17.64 11.13
C GLY A 278 -19.03 18.03 11.75
N LEU A 279 -20.11 17.71 11.07
CA LEU A 279 -21.47 17.95 11.57
C LEU A 279 -21.77 17.14 12.84
N SER A 280 -21.51 15.84 12.84
CA SER A 280 -21.80 14.96 13.98
C SER A 280 -20.95 15.26 15.22
N ASN A 281 -19.75 15.83 15.04
CA ASN A 281 -18.89 16.31 16.12
C ASN A 281 -19.12 17.79 16.49
N SER A 282 -20.04 18.48 15.79
CA SER A 282 -20.36 19.87 16.10
C SER A 282 -20.97 20.01 17.51
N MET A 283 -20.78 21.18 18.13
CA MET A 283 -21.33 21.46 19.45
C MET A 283 -22.85 21.23 19.51
N LEU A 284 -23.59 21.48 18.43
CA LEU A 284 -25.03 21.28 18.33
C LEU A 284 -25.45 19.84 18.66
N PHE A 285 -24.80 18.84 18.06
CA PHE A 285 -25.11 17.44 18.33
C PHE A 285 -24.57 16.94 19.67
N ARG A 286 -23.49 17.56 20.19
CA ARG A 286 -22.95 17.25 21.53
C ARG A 286 -23.77 17.84 22.66
N VAL A 287 -24.32 19.04 22.46
CA VAL A 287 -25.08 19.78 23.50
C VAL A 287 -26.55 19.37 23.52
N PHE A 288 -27.09 18.79 22.43
CA PHE A 288 -28.45 18.29 22.35
C PHE A 288 -28.54 16.77 22.20
N PRO A 289 -28.15 15.98 23.22
CA PRO A 289 -28.44 14.55 23.19
C PRO A 289 -29.98 14.36 23.10
N PRO A 290 -30.47 13.24 22.59
CA PRO A 290 -31.91 12.98 22.39
C PRO A 290 -32.77 13.24 23.63
N VAL A 291 -32.21 13.05 24.81
CA VAL A 291 -32.85 13.30 26.11
C VAL A 291 -33.16 14.79 26.33
N ILE A 292 -32.33 15.70 25.78
CA ILE A 292 -32.52 17.16 25.91
C ILE A 292 -33.28 17.72 24.69
N ALA A 293 -33.11 17.11 23.53
CA ALA A 293 -33.74 17.54 22.28
C ALA A 293 -35.26 17.50 22.38
N GLY A 294 -35.85 16.47 23.00
CA GLY A 294 -37.29 16.35 23.20
C GLY A 294 -37.88 17.54 23.98
N PRO A 295 -37.47 17.81 25.21
CA PRO A 295 -37.93 18.97 25.98
C PRO A 295 -37.73 20.32 25.27
N VAL A 296 -36.60 20.52 24.59
CA VAL A 296 -36.34 21.77 23.84
C VAL A 296 -37.30 21.92 22.67
N MET A 297 -37.57 20.84 21.92
CA MET A 297 -38.56 20.83 20.84
C MET A 297 -39.97 21.17 21.35
N GLU A 298 -40.35 20.64 22.50
CA GLU A 298 -41.66 20.97 23.12
C GLU A 298 -41.74 22.44 23.56
N ILE A 299 -40.67 22.99 24.11
CA ILE A 299 -40.64 24.43 24.49
C ILE A 299 -40.74 25.29 23.23
N LEU A 300 -40.04 24.97 22.17
CA LEU A 300 -40.13 25.67 20.90
C LEU A 300 -41.52 25.55 20.28
N ALA A 301 -42.14 24.36 20.34
CA ALA A 301 -43.48 24.12 19.89
C ALA A 301 -44.50 24.97 20.67
N MET A 302 -44.38 25.06 21.99
CA MET A 302 -45.25 25.92 22.83
C MET A 302 -45.06 27.40 22.50
N ALA A 303 -43.83 27.85 22.24
CA ALA A 303 -43.57 29.23 21.87
C ALA A 303 -44.20 29.60 20.51
N HIS A 304 -44.14 28.68 19.54
CA HIS A 304 -44.78 28.87 18.23
C HIS A 304 -46.32 28.89 18.33
N ARG A 305 -46.92 27.97 19.09
CA ARG A 305 -48.37 27.97 19.35
C ARG A 305 -48.83 29.30 19.91
N ARG A 306 -48.10 29.86 20.89
CA ARG A 306 -48.43 31.15 21.50
C ARG A 306 -48.34 32.34 20.53
N ARG A 307 -47.48 32.24 19.50
CA ARG A 307 -47.29 33.28 18.46
C ARG A 307 -48.21 33.09 17.25
N GLY A 308 -49.03 32.05 17.22
CA GLY A 308 -49.90 31.74 16.07
C GLY A 308 -49.14 31.44 14.76
N THR A 309 -47.90 31.02 14.87
CA THR A 309 -47.00 30.79 13.69
C THR A 309 -47.00 29.32 13.21
N TRP A 310 -47.98 28.53 13.65
CA TRP A 310 -48.20 27.18 13.14
C TRP A 310 -49.07 27.24 11.90
N ALA A 311 -48.60 26.61 10.82
CA ALA A 311 -49.42 26.24 9.68
C ALA A 311 -50.05 24.88 9.93
#